data_f33a73c8ede519ec435d0d39b7d597bf
#
_entry.id   f33a73c8ede519ec435d0d39b7d597bf
#
_cell.length_a   1.000
_cell.length_b   1.000
_cell.length_c   1.000
_cell.angle_alpha   90.00
_cell.angle_beta   90.00
_cell.angle_gamma   90.00
#
_symmetry.space_group_name_H-M   'P 1'
#
loop_
_entity.id
_entity.type
_entity.pdbx_description
1 polymer ?
#
loop_
_entity_poly.entity_id
_entity_poly.type
_entity_poly.pdbx_seq_one_letter_code
_entity_poly.pdbx_strand_id
1 'polypeptide(L)'
;MPQTNTPQTNTPLSETYSSNEIVNAGHQFFGDVSGGLASVVERAFQNYGLPNAYILGEEGSGAIIGGLVYGEGLMYTKGAGNHKVFFQGPSIGWDFGGNASRVMMLVYNLPTVDYAYQRFGGVNGSAYIVGGVGMTVLANNNIIIVPVRAGIGARLGLNIGYLKFTPQATWNPF
;
A
#
# COMPACT_ATOMS: atom_id res chain seq x y z
N MET A 1 -12.37 -9.72 28.56
CA MET A 1 -11.05 -9.06 28.64
C MET A 1 -10.94 -8.01 27.56
N PRO A 2 -10.66 -6.77 27.93
CA PRO A 2 -10.40 -5.77 26.90
C PRO A 2 -9.19 -6.22 26.07
N GLN A 3 -9.36 -6.25 24.77
CA GLN A 3 -8.23 -6.49 23.88
C GLN A 3 -7.28 -5.30 23.98
N THR A 4 -6.08 -5.55 24.45
CA THR A 4 -5.05 -4.54 24.38
C THR A 4 -4.62 -4.43 22.92
N ASN A 5 -4.82 -3.27 22.30
CA ASN A 5 -4.38 -3.00 20.92
C ASN A 5 -2.85 -2.84 20.85
N THR A 6 -2.10 -3.67 21.59
CA THR A 6 -0.64 -3.63 21.54
C THR A 6 -0.18 -4.23 20.22
N PRO A 7 0.58 -3.48 19.40
CA PRO A 7 1.08 -4.01 18.14
C PRO A 7 1.98 -5.21 18.36
N GLN A 8 1.75 -6.28 17.60
CA GLN A 8 2.54 -7.51 17.65
C GLN A 8 3.04 -7.82 16.24
N THR A 9 4.36 -7.82 16.07
CA THR A 9 4.97 -7.99 14.76
C THR A 9 5.19 -9.45 14.38
N ASN A 10 5.17 -10.37 15.35
CA ASN A 10 5.42 -11.80 15.14
C ASN A 10 4.17 -12.68 15.26
N THR A 11 2.99 -12.07 15.38
CA THR A 11 1.73 -12.83 15.44
C THR A 11 1.32 -13.28 14.04
N PRO A 12 0.99 -14.56 13.82
CA PRO A 12 0.50 -15.03 12.52
C PRO A 12 -0.77 -14.30 12.09
N LEU A 13 -0.82 -13.88 10.83
CA LEU A 13 -1.95 -13.15 10.26
C LEU A 13 -2.84 -14.11 9.50
N SER A 14 -3.80 -14.74 10.20
CA SER A 14 -4.70 -15.74 9.61
C SER A 14 -6.02 -15.16 9.13
N GLU A 15 -6.39 -13.96 9.56
CA GLU A 15 -7.66 -13.34 9.20
C GLU A 15 -7.49 -12.41 8.01
N THR A 16 -8.51 -12.39 7.15
CA THR A 16 -8.50 -11.61 5.90
C THR A 16 -9.61 -10.57 5.90
N TYR A 17 -9.49 -9.63 4.97
CA TYR A 17 -10.47 -8.58 4.75
C TYR A 17 -11.33 -8.91 3.54
N SER A 18 -12.62 -8.61 3.62
CA SER A 18 -13.54 -8.75 2.49
C SER A 18 -13.39 -7.56 1.53
N SER A 19 -13.91 -7.74 0.32
CA SER A 19 -13.98 -6.68 -0.67
C SER A 19 -14.72 -5.45 -0.13
N ASN A 20 -15.85 -5.65 0.55
CA ASN A 20 -16.62 -4.55 1.12
C ASN A 20 -15.84 -3.79 2.20
N GLU A 21 -15.10 -4.49 3.05
CA GLU A 21 -14.27 -3.85 4.07
C GLU A 21 -13.21 -2.97 3.43
N ILE A 22 -12.55 -3.44 2.37
CA ILE A 22 -11.52 -2.69 1.67
C ILE A 22 -12.11 -1.51 0.91
N VAL A 23 -13.22 -1.68 0.21
CA VAL A 23 -13.86 -0.58 -0.52
C VAL A 23 -14.32 0.51 0.43
N ASN A 24 -14.92 0.13 1.56
CA ASN A 24 -15.35 1.10 2.57
C ASN A 24 -14.17 1.88 3.17
N ALA A 25 -13.09 1.17 3.50
CA ALA A 25 -11.87 1.82 3.99
C ALA A 25 -11.30 2.79 2.96
N GLY A 26 -11.29 2.41 1.69
CA GLY A 26 -10.82 3.26 0.61
C GLY A 26 -11.67 4.50 0.40
N HIS A 27 -12.99 4.37 0.44
CA HIS A 27 -13.88 5.54 0.33
C HIS A 27 -13.70 6.52 1.48
N GLN A 28 -13.55 6.02 2.69
CA GLN A 28 -13.26 6.88 3.84
C GLN A 28 -11.90 7.58 3.71
N PHE A 29 -10.92 6.88 3.19
CA PHE A 29 -9.55 7.38 3.08
C PHE A 29 -9.38 8.39 1.94
N PHE A 30 -9.88 8.06 0.75
CA PHE A 30 -9.75 8.91 -0.44
C PHE A 30 -10.82 10.00 -0.53
N GLY A 31 -11.92 9.86 0.21
CA GLY A 31 -13.09 10.71 0.08
C GLY A 31 -14.00 10.28 -1.07
N ASP A 32 -14.68 11.23 -1.70
CA ASP A 32 -15.56 10.97 -2.84
C ASP A 32 -14.73 10.58 -4.07
N VAL A 33 -14.42 9.31 -4.18
CA VAL A 33 -13.72 8.76 -5.34
C VAL A 33 -14.76 8.19 -6.30
N SER A 34 -14.54 8.39 -7.58
CA SER A 34 -15.38 7.80 -8.61
C SER A 34 -15.47 6.28 -8.49
N GLY A 35 -16.41 5.66 -9.17
CA GLY A 35 -16.63 4.21 -9.15
C GLY A 35 -15.43 3.33 -9.50
N GLY A 36 -14.31 3.95 -9.89
CA GLY A 36 -13.08 3.23 -10.19
C GLY A 36 -12.50 2.44 -9.02
N LEU A 37 -12.70 2.90 -7.78
CA LEU A 37 -12.16 2.19 -6.61
C LEU A 37 -12.70 0.77 -6.50
N ALA A 38 -14.01 0.60 -6.60
CA ALA A 38 -14.62 -0.74 -6.51
C ALA A 38 -14.10 -1.67 -7.61
N SER A 39 -13.95 -1.15 -8.83
CA SER A 39 -13.41 -1.93 -9.97
C SER A 39 -11.97 -2.35 -9.77
N VAL A 40 -11.13 -1.45 -9.24
CA VAL A 40 -9.72 -1.74 -8.97
C VAL A 40 -9.60 -2.77 -7.86
N VAL A 41 -10.36 -2.62 -6.78
CA VAL A 41 -10.37 -3.59 -5.66
C VAL A 41 -10.85 -4.95 -6.15
N GLU A 42 -11.91 -5.00 -6.95
CA GLU A 42 -12.41 -6.24 -7.52
C GLU A 42 -11.33 -6.94 -8.37
N ARG A 43 -10.60 -6.18 -9.18
CA ARG A 43 -9.50 -6.72 -9.98
C ARG A 43 -8.42 -7.37 -9.11
N ALA A 44 -8.03 -6.69 -8.02
CA ALA A 44 -7.04 -7.22 -7.10
C ALA A 44 -7.55 -8.50 -6.43
N PHE A 45 -8.82 -8.54 -6.01
CA PHE A 45 -9.41 -9.72 -5.38
C PHE A 45 -9.51 -10.90 -6.34
N GLN A 46 -9.84 -10.66 -7.61
CA GLN A 46 -9.89 -11.71 -8.62
C GLN A 46 -8.51 -12.32 -8.88
N ASN A 47 -7.47 -11.50 -8.87
CA ASN A 47 -6.11 -11.95 -9.20
C ASN A 47 -5.37 -12.55 -8.01
N TYR A 48 -5.59 -12.03 -6.81
CA TYR A 48 -4.77 -12.34 -5.64
C TYR A 48 -5.55 -12.85 -4.43
N GLY A 49 -6.88 -12.81 -4.48
CA GLY A 49 -7.72 -13.28 -3.39
C GLY A 49 -7.97 -12.23 -2.32
N LEU A 50 -8.00 -12.66 -1.07
CA LEU A 50 -8.34 -11.83 0.09
C LEU A 50 -7.06 -11.33 0.77
N PRO A 51 -6.88 -10.01 0.92
CA PRO A 51 -5.71 -9.50 1.62
C PRO A 51 -5.83 -9.77 3.11
N ASN A 52 -4.69 -9.99 3.77
CA ASN A 52 -4.64 -10.18 5.21
C ASN A 52 -4.06 -8.98 5.97
N ALA A 53 -3.74 -7.91 5.25
CA ALA A 53 -3.42 -6.61 5.81
C ALA A 53 -3.66 -5.53 4.76
N TYR A 54 -3.78 -4.27 5.20
CA TYR A 54 -3.76 -3.15 4.26
C TYR A 54 -3.09 -1.95 4.91
N ILE A 55 -2.55 -1.08 4.08
CA ILE A 55 -1.83 0.12 4.50
C ILE A 55 -2.56 1.34 3.99
N LEU A 56 -2.75 2.34 4.85
CA LEU A 56 -3.19 3.68 4.46
C LEU A 56 -2.04 4.63 4.71
N GLY A 57 -1.57 5.31 3.68
CA GLY A 57 -0.38 6.15 3.78
C GLY A 57 -0.40 7.36 2.88
N GLU A 58 0.59 8.20 3.05
CA GLU A 58 0.82 9.39 2.25
C GLU A 58 2.25 9.41 1.74
N GLU A 59 2.40 9.89 0.51
CA GLU A 59 3.70 9.97 -0.18
C GLU A 59 4.00 11.41 -0.59
N GLY A 60 5.24 11.78 -0.49
CA GLY A 60 5.83 12.70 -1.42
C GLY A 60 5.75 14.17 -1.21
N SER A 61 5.09 14.71 -0.20
CA SER A 61 5.07 16.18 -0.02
C SER A 61 6.49 16.71 0.28
N GLY A 62 7.16 17.21 -0.76
CA GLY A 62 8.49 17.77 -0.63
C GLY A 62 9.58 16.76 -0.27
N ALA A 63 9.26 15.47 -0.30
CA ALA A 63 10.15 14.42 0.18
C ALA A 63 10.83 13.66 -0.97
N ILE A 64 11.22 14.35 -2.05
CA ILE A 64 12.03 13.76 -3.09
C ILE A 64 13.48 14.13 -2.78
N ILE A 65 14.23 13.15 -2.32
CA ILE A 65 15.65 13.35 -1.95
C ILE A 65 16.47 12.26 -2.62
N GLY A 66 17.51 12.67 -3.38
CA GLY A 66 18.40 11.72 -4.03
C GLY A 66 17.71 10.78 -5.02
N GLY A 67 16.65 11.25 -5.69
CA GLY A 67 15.91 10.42 -6.66
C GLY A 67 14.91 9.45 -6.03
N LEU A 68 14.63 9.58 -4.73
CA LEU A 68 13.70 8.73 -4.00
C LEU A 68 12.48 9.50 -3.52
N VAL A 69 11.34 8.83 -3.50
CA VAL A 69 10.11 9.29 -2.87
C VAL A 69 9.94 8.57 -1.55
N TYR A 70 9.59 9.31 -0.51
CA TYR A 70 9.37 8.79 0.83
C TYR A 70 7.90 8.90 1.19
N GLY A 71 7.40 7.92 1.92
CA GLY A 71 6.04 7.92 2.43
C GLY A 71 5.96 7.28 3.80
N GLU A 72 4.83 7.48 4.45
CA GLU A 72 4.53 6.86 5.74
C GLU A 72 3.05 6.54 5.85
N GLY A 73 2.71 5.60 6.70
CA GLY A 73 1.33 5.20 6.93
C GLY A 73 1.17 4.24 8.07
N LEU A 74 -0.03 3.69 8.15
CA LEU A 74 -0.37 2.66 9.13
C LEU A 74 -0.78 1.39 8.39
N MET A 75 -0.25 0.26 8.83
CA MET A 75 -0.70 -1.06 8.41
C MET A 75 -1.74 -1.57 9.39
N TYR A 76 -2.89 -1.98 8.86
CA TYR A 76 -4.00 -2.52 9.63
C TYR A 76 -4.04 -4.03 9.49
N THR A 77 -4.20 -4.72 10.62
CA THR A 77 -4.37 -6.19 10.66
C THR A 77 -5.54 -6.55 11.55
N LYS A 78 -6.13 -7.72 11.31
CA LYS A 78 -7.11 -8.31 12.23
C LYS A 78 -6.37 -9.23 13.19
N GLY A 79 -6.18 -8.80 14.43
CA GLY A 79 -5.59 -9.64 15.47
C GLY A 79 -4.15 -9.34 15.85
N ALA A 80 -3.41 -8.55 15.06
CA ALA A 80 -2.03 -8.17 15.40
C ALA A 80 -1.86 -6.67 15.61
N GLY A 81 -2.95 -5.89 15.61
CA GLY A 81 -2.91 -4.44 15.84
C GLY A 81 -2.50 -3.64 14.61
N ASN A 82 -2.31 -2.35 14.82
CA ASN A 82 -1.90 -1.40 13.79
C ASN A 82 -0.42 -1.10 13.94
N HIS A 83 0.28 -0.96 12.82
CA HIS A 83 1.72 -0.78 12.81
C HIS A 83 2.12 0.38 11.93
N LYS A 84 3.00 1.25 12.45
CA LYS A 84 3.57 2.33 11.66
C LYS A 84 4.49 1.73 10.60
N VAL A 85 4.33 2.20 9.36
CA VAL A 85 5.19 1.78 8.25
C VAL A 85 5.74 3.02 7.55
N PHE A 86 7.00 2.95 7.18
CA PHE A 86 7.66 3.92 6.33
C PHE A 86 8.06 3.22 5.03
N PHE A 87 7.94 3.92 3.92
CA PHE A 87 8.28 3.32 2.64
C PHE A 87 9.00 4.32 1.75
N GLN A 88 9.82 3.78 0.87
CA GLN A 88 10.59 4.57 -0.08
C GLN A 88 10.77 3.81 -1.39
N GLY A 89 10.84 4.55 -2.48
CA GLY A 89 11.04 3.99 -3.81
C GLY A 89 11.61 5.02 -4.77
N PRO A 90 11.93 4.61 -6.01
CA PRO A 90 12.48 5.54 -7.00
C PRO A 90 11.46 6.62 -7.37
N SER A 91 11.94 7.83 -7.59
CA SER A 91 11.10 8.98 -7.92
C SER A 91 10.73 9.09 -9.39
N ILE A 92 11.09 8.12 -10.20
CA ILE A 92 10.84 8.15 -11.66
C ILE A 92 9.33 8.18 -11.92
N GLY A 93 8.88 9.22 -12.60
CA GLY A 93 7.46 9.41 -12.90
C GLY A 93 6.64 10.04 -11.78
N TRP A 94 7.27 10.43 -10.68
CA TRP A 94 6.61 11.04 -9.54
C TRP A 94 6.75 12.55 -9.59
N ASP A 95 5.71 13.23 -10.07
CA ASP A 95 5.62 14.69 -10.04
C ASP A 95 4.31 15.05 -9.35
N PHE A 96 4.40 15.35 -8.06
CA PHE A 96 3.24 15.69 -7.25
C PHE A 96 2.98 17.20 -7.17
N GLY A 97 3.74 18.03 -7.89
CA GLY A 97 3.59 19.47 -7.80
C GLY A 97 3.76 20.01 -6.38
N GLY A 98 4.48 19.30 -5.52
CA GLY A 98 4.70 19.68 -4.13
C GLY A 98 3.61 19.23 -3.16
N ASN A 99 2.59 18.52 -3.61
CA ASN A 99 1.49 18.05 -2.76
C ASN A 99 1.69 16.59 -2.36
N ALA A 100 1.28 16.25 -1.13
CA ALA A 100 1.23 14.87 -0.67
C ALA A 100 0.17 14.09 -1.44
N SER A 101 0.42 12.82 -1.71
CA SER A 101 -0.50 11.90 -2.37
C SER A 101 -0.86 10.76 -1.44
N ARG A 102 -2.15 10.43 -1.36
CA ARG A 102 -2.62 9.29 -0.56
C ARG A 102 -2.50 8.01 -1.36
N VAL A 103 -2.10 6.95 -0.66
CA VAL A 103 -1.99 5.61 -1.23
C VAL A 103 -2.59 4.60 -0.27
N MET A 104 -3.38 3.68 -0.81
CA MET A 104 -3.87 2.50 -0.10
C MET A 104 -3.17 1.28 -0.67
N MET A 105 -2.61 0.45 0.18
CA MET A 105 -1.92 -0.75 -0.28
C MET A 105 -2.57 -1.99 0.30
N LEU A 106 -2.98 -2.91 -0.57
CA LEU A 106 -3.49 -4.22 -0.15
C LEU A 106 -2.31 -5.17 -0.01
N VAL A 107 -2.27 -5.94 1.08
CA VAL A 107 -1.17 -6.86 1.35
C VAL A 107 -1.72 -8.28 1.41
N TYR A 108 -1.11 -9.17 0.62
CA TYR A 108 -1.55 -10.55 0.47
C TYR A 108 -0.47 -11.51 0.93
N ASN A 109 -0.87 -12.58 1.59
CA ASN A 109 0.01 -13.68 2.00
C ASN A 109 1.10 -13.25 2.96
N LEU A 110 0.85 -12.23 3.77
CA LEU A 110 1.79 -11.77 4.77
C LEU A 110 1.78 -12.73 5.95
N PRO A 111 2.88 -13.44 6.25
CA PRO A 111 2.88 -14.41 7.36
C PRO A 111 2.75 -13.74 8.72
N THR A 112 3.56 -12.73 8.96
CA THR A 112 3.51 -11.85 10.13
C THR A 112 3.88 -10.44 9.68
N VAL A 113 3.62 -9.43 10.51
CA VAL A 113 3.95 -8.03 10.16
C VAL A 113 5.44 -7.84 9.88
N ASP A 114 6.31 -8.57 10.57
CA ASP A 114 7.77 -8.50 10.36
C ASP A 114 8.17 -8.70 8.90
N TYR A 115 7.48 -9.58 8.19
CA TYR A 115 7.78 -9.87 6.78
C TYR A 115 7.44 -8.72 5.82
N ALA A 116 6.70 -7.71 6.27
CA ALA A 116 6.44 -6.53 5.46
C ALA A 116 7.66 -5.61 5.36
N TYR A 117 8.57 -5.66 6.33
CA TYR A 117 9.70 -4.75 6.39
C TYR A 117 10.86 -5.25 5.53
N GLN A 118 10.65 -5.16 4.22
CA GLN A 118 11.64 -5.57 3.22
C GLN A 118 11.34 -4.85 1.90
N ARG A 119 12.10 -5.17 0.87
CA ARG A 119 11.92 -4.59 -0.46
C ARG A 119 11.00 -5.49 -1.30
N PHE A 120 10.08 -4.83 -2.02
CA PHE A 120 9.17 -5.49 -2.95
C PHE A 120 9.38 -4.88 -4.33
N GLY A 121 9.56 -5.74 -5.33
CA GLY A 121 9.81 -5.30 -6.70
C GLY A 121 8.53 -5.20 -7.52
N GLY A 122 8.49 -4.24 -8.43
CA GLY A 122 7.36 -4.07 -9.34
C GLY A 122 7.21 -5.23 -10.31
N VAL A 123 5.98 -5.67 -10.53
CA VAL A 123 5.64 -6.72 -11.49
C VAL A 123 5.30 -6.05 -12.83
N ASN A 124 6.04 -6.37 -13.87
CA ASN A 124 5.84 -5.80 -15.20
C ASN A 124 4.45 -6.12 -15.73
N GLY A 125 3.81 -5.12 -16.33
CA GLY A 125 2.50 -5.30 -16.96
C GLY A 125 1.35 -5.43 -15.97
N SER A 126 1.58 -5.15 -14.68
CA SER A 126 0.54 -5.27 -13.66
C SER A 126 -0.33 -4.02 -13.49
N ALA A 127 0.05 -2.91 -14.12
CA ALA A 127 -0.66 -1.65 -13.98
C ALA A 127 -2.09 -1.74 -14.53
N TYR A 128 -3.06 -1.22 -13.78
CA TYR A 128 -4.46 -1.18 -14.17
C TYR A 128 -5.06 0.14 -13.69
N ILE A 129 -5.75 0.84 -14.56
CA ILE A 129 -6.38 2.12 -14.25
C ILE A 129 -7.79 2.17 -14.79
N VAL A 130 -8.74 2.63 -13.99
CA VAL A 130 -10.13 2.81 -14.39
C VAL A 130 -10.77 3.89 -13.54
N GLY A 131 -11.52 4.78 -14.17
CA GLY A 131 -12.31 5.81 -13.47
C GLY A 131 -11.50 6.71 -12.54
N GLY A 132 -10.26 7.04 -12.89
CA GLY A 132 -9.40 7.89 -12.08
C GLY A 132 -8.75 7.20 -10.89
N VAL A 133 -8.82 5.87 -10.82
CA VAL A 133 -8.15 5.05 -9.79
C VAL A 133 -7.22 4.09 -10.48
N GLY A 134 -6.02 3.93 -9.97
CA GLY A 134 -5.02 3.05 -10.55
C GLY A 134 -4.38 2.15 -9.51
N MET A 135 -3.89 0.99 -9.97
CA MET A 135 -3.11 0.08 -9.14
C MET A 135 -1.91 -0.46 -9.90
N THR A 136 -0.92 -0.86 -9.14
CA THR A 136 0.20 -1.68 -9.62
C THR A 136 0.37 -2.86 -8.68
N VAL A 137 1.28 -3.76 -9.01
CA VAL A 137 1.56 -4.92 -8.16
C VAL A 137 3.05 -4.98 -7.87
N LEU A 138 3.37 -5.17 -6.60
CA LEU A 138 4.72 -5.40 -6.11
C LEU A 138 4.77 -6.78 -5.48
N ALA A 139 5.90 -7.45 -5.57
CA ALA A 139 6.05 -8.79 -5.04
C ALA A 139 7.44 -9.02 -4.44
N ASN A 140 7.46 -9.87 -3.42
CA ASN A 140 8.67 -10.50 -2.90
C ASN A 140 8.29 -11.92 -2.48
N ASN A 141 8.77 -12.91 -3.23
CA ASN A 141 8.33 -14.30 -3.06
C ASN A 141 6.80 -14.40 -3.20
N ASN A 142 6.12 -14.96 -2.19
CA ASN A 142 4.66 -15.13 -2.21
C ASN A 142 3.90 -13.92 -1.67
N ILE A 143 4.59 -12.93 -1.10
CA ILE A 143 3.95 -11.75 -0.55
C ILE A 143 3.69 -10.77 -1.69
N ILE A 144 2.44 -10.35 -1.82
CA ILE A 144 2.00 -9.42 -2.86
C ILE A 144 1.53 -8.14 -2.18
N ILE A 145 1.96 -7.00 -2.72
CA ILE A 145 1.47 -5.69 -2.29
C ILE A 145 0.89 -4.98 -3.50
N VAL A 146 -0.33 -4.45 -3.35
CA VAL A 146 -1.04 -3.76 -4.43
C VAL A 146 -1.29 -2.31 -4.01
N PRO A 147 -0.40 -1.37 -4.41
CA PRO A 147 -0.67 0.05 -4.19
C PRO A 147 -1.82 0.52 -5.07
N VAL A 148 -2.77 1.22 -4.45
CA VAL A 148 -3.94 1.83 -5.09
C VAL A 148 -3.89 3.33 -4.86
N ARG A 149 -4.00 4.10 -5.94
CA ARG A 149 -3.97 5.57 -5.91
C ARG A 149 -5.13 6.14 -6.68
N ALA A 150 -5.58 7.33 -6.27
CA ALA A 150 -6.70 8.01 -6.91
C ALA A 150 -6.29 9.41 -7.37
N GLY A 151 -7.05 9.98 -8.30
CA GLY A 151 -6.82 11.32 -8.83
C GLY A 151 -5.53 11.41 -9.65
N ILE A 152 -4.77 12.48 -9.46
CA ILE A 152 -3.52 12.71 -10.18
C ILE A 152 -2.50 11.61 -9.90
N GLY A 153 -2.47 11.11 -8.65
CA GLY A 153 -1.56 10.04 -8.25
C GLY A 153 -1.80 8.72 -8.97
N ALA A 154 -3.01 8.51 -9.50
CA ALA A 154 -3.37 7.25 -10.16
C ALA A 154 -2.47 6.90 -11.35
N ARG A 155 -2.04 7.91 -12.11
CA ARG A 155 -1.15 7.70 -13.26
C ARG A 155 0.32 7.72 -12.90
N LEU A 156 0.68 8.49 -11.88
CA LEU A 156 2.09 8.71 -11.52
C LEU A 156 2.73 7.48 -10.90
N GLY A 157 1.95 6.66 -10.21
CA GLY A 157 2.45 5.47 -9.53
C GLY A 157 2.46 4.19 -10.37
N LEU A 158 2.20 4.27 -11.69
CA LEU A 158 2.08 3.06 -12.51
C LEU A 158 3.42 2.40 -12.86
N ASN A 159 4.53 3.09 -12.69
CA ASN A 159 5.85 2.62 -13.06
C ASN A 159 6.79 2.53 -11.86
N ILE A 160 6.31 2.02 -10.74
CA ILE A 160 7.14 1.87 -9.55
C ILE A 160 8.07 0.67 -9.74
N GLY A 161 9.39 0.90 -9.67
CA GLY A 161 10.38 -0.17 -9.79
C GLY A 161 10.44 -1.04 -8.54
N TYR A 162 10.36 -0.42 -7.35
CA TYR A 162 10.33 -1.12 -6.07
C TYR A 162 9.82 -0.19 -4.97
N LEU A 163 9.39 -0.80 -3.86
CA LEU A 163 9.19 -0.10 -2.58
C LEU A 163 9.90 -0.87 -1.49
N LYS A 164 10.59 -0.13 -0.62
CA LYS A 164 11.20 -0.68 0.59
C LYS A 164 10.41 -0.20 1.80
N PHE A 165 9.98 -1.13 2.64
CA PHE A 165 9.24 -0.81 3.86
C PHE A 165 10.13 -0.98 5.07
N THR A 166 10.02 -0.04 6.03
CA THR A 166 10.76 -0.07 7.28
C THR A 166 9.85 0.33 8.44
N PRO A 167 10.13 -0.18 9.67
CA PRO A 167 9.34 0.20 10.85
C PRO A 167 9.67 1.59 11.36
N GLN A 168 10.79 2.16 10.94
CA GLN A 168 11.25 3.49 11.32
C GLN A 168 11.74 4.22 10.08
N ALA A 169 11.68 5.55 10.11
CA ALA A 169 12.18 6.36 9.02
C ALA A 169 13.68 6.08 8.82
N THR A 170 14.09 5.89 7.56
CA THR A 170 15.48 5.64 7.21
C THR A 170 15.81 6.32 5.89
N TRP A 171 17.07 6.75 5.77
CA TRP A 171 17.60 7.35 4.54
C TRP A 171 18.32 6.32 3.66
N ASN A 172 18.42 5.06 4.12
CA ASN A 172 19.06 3.97 3.39
C ASN A 172 18.07 3.34 2.41
N PRO A 173 18.25 3.54 1.08
CA PRO A 173 17.34 2.96 0.08
C PRO A 173 17.57 1.46 -0.14
N PHE A 174 18.64 0.91 0.38
CA PHE A 174 19.02 -0.49 0.24
C PHE A 174 18.70 -1.26 1.52
#